data_34582eb00175fa68f37d2b5cf1e7a145
#
_entry.id   34582eb00175fa68f37d2b5cf1e7a145
#
_cell.length_a   1.000
_cell.length_b   1.000
_cell.length_c   1.000
_cell.angle_alpha   90.00
_cell.angle_beta   90.00
_cell.angle_gamma   90.00
#
_symmetry.space_group_name_H-M   'P 1'
#
loop_
_entity.id
_entity.type
_entity.pdbx_description
1 polymer ?
#
loop_
_entity_poly.entity_id
_entity_poly.type
_entity_poly.pdbx_seq_one_letter_code
_entity_poly.pdbx_strand_id
1 'polypeptide(L)'
;MSTPSFLRYNIVTTLKCNLKCKYCLAGCDANLTWESDPIKIVASFKHAVNLIKESTIPSGISIQGGEPLISPSFWELLSLIDTIDYPSDKVCITTNGLVFNKLPLNKLELLVKRDIPIRISKYPIEFNYNKLESFIKSLGLRFFYIESDVQRLVRITDKTQRFFWEHCFYDHPVKRDKDWSPAKCREDEICVDIYNNKLIPCSNISEWANRTGNKLILNKDYYRFNELDTTDQVLKVLNEYHPACEYCAPAIFHPYSTDTNIKIKQI
;
A
#
# COMPACT_ATOMS: atom_id res chain seq x y z
N MET A 1 -19.51 1.85 16.36
CA MET A 1 -18.45 1.99 15.33
C MET A 1 -17.77 0.64 15.16
N SER A 2 -17.54 0.23 13.92
CA SER A 2 -16.74 -0.97 13.65
C SER A 2 -15.27 -0.64 13.93
N THR A 3 -14.59 -1.53 14.65
CA THR A 3 -13.16 -1.40 14.97
C THR A 3 -12.43 -2.51 14.24
N PRO A 4 -11.50 -2.21 13.32
CA PRO A 4 -10.73 -3.25 12.63
C PRO A 4 -9.79 -3.96 13.62
N SER A 5 -9.45 -5.20 13.33
CA SER A 5 -8.47 -5.95 14.12
C SER A 5 -7.04 -5.42 13.92
N PHE A 6 -6.78 -4.77 12.77
CA PHE A 6 -5.51 -4.15 12.43
C PHE A 6 -5.69 -2.92 11.52
N LEU A 7 -4.94 -1.86 11.78
CA LEU A 7 -4.90 -0.64 10.94
C LEU A 7 -3.50 -0.44 10.34
N ARG A 8 -3.42 -0.42 9.01
CA ARG A 8 -2.18 -0.19 8.29
C ARG A 8 -2.17 1.16 7.59
N TYR A 9 -1.16 1.96 7.90
CA TYR A 9 -0.86 3.21 7.22
C TYR A 9 0.12 2.96 6.07
N ASN A 10 -0.35 3.03 4.84
CA ASN A 10 0.46 2.89 3.64
C ASN A 10 1.02 4.25 3.23
N ILE A 11 2.29 4.49 3.48
CA ILE A 11 2.99 5.70 3.03
C ILE A 11 3.40 5.48 1.57
N VAL A 12 2.67 6.12 0.65
CA VAL A 12 2.87 5.95 -0.79
C VAL A 12 3.95 6.90 -1.28
N THR A 13 5.10 6.35 -1.70
CA THR A 13 6.24 7.15 -2.15
C THR A 13 6.17 7.52 -3.62
N THR A 14 5.63 6.64 -4.44
CA THR A 14 5.53 6.80 -5.90
C THR A 14 4.43 5.92 -6.47
N LEU A 15 3.94 6.25 -7.67
CA LEU A 15 3.13 5.34 -8.49
C LEU A 15 3.90 4.77 -9.69
N LYS A 16 5.19 5.11 -9.82
CA LYS A 16 6.08 4.47 -10.79
C LYS A 16 6.42 3.05 -10.33
N CYS A 17 6.42 2.11 -11.27
CA CYS A 17 6.83 0.73 -10.99
C CYS A 17 7.60 0.16 -12.18
N ASN A 18 8.56 -0.73 -11.89
CA ASN A 18 9.29 -1.50 -12.88
C ASN A 18 8.55 -2.78 -13.32
N LEU A 19 7.41 -3.07 -12.72
CA LEU A 19 6.45 -4.10 -13.13
C LEU A 19 5.17 -3.47 -13.69
N LYS A 20 4.52 -4.22 -14.57
CA LYS A 20 3.22 -3.90 -15.15
C LYS A 20 2.24 -5.00 -14.79
N CYS A 21 2.04 -5.20 -13.49
CA CYS A 21 1.14 -6.24 -13.02
C CYS A 21 -0.28 -5.94 -13.44
N LYS A 22 -0.90 -6.88 -14.15
CA LYS A 22 -2.34 -6.89 -14.33
C LYS A 22 -3.00 -6.90 -12.93
N TYR A 23 -4.04 -6.14 -12.72
CA TYR A 23 -4.73 -6.04 -11.43
C TYR A 23 -3.84 -5.52 -10.28
N CYS A 24 -2.99 -4.55 -10.56
CA CYS A 24 -2.20 -3.89 -9.54
C CYS A 24 -3.09 -3.09 -8.60
N LEU A 25 -3.08 -3.40 -7.30
CA LEU A 25 -3.90 -2.73 -6.29
C LEU A 25 -3.59 -1.23 -6.14
N ALA A 26 -2.41 -0.79 -6.56
CA ALA A 26 -2.06 0.63 -6.59
C ALA A 26 -2.35 1.29 -7.95
N GLY A 27 -2.85 0.55 -8.95
CA GLY A 27 -3.11 1.04 -10.30
C GLY A 27 -1.86 1.41 -11.10
N CYS A 28 -0.68 0.91 -10.71
CA CYS A 28 0.61 1.28 -11.30
C CYS A 28 0.82 0.77 -12.74
N ASP A 29 -0.01 -0.16 -13.20
CA ASP A 29 -0.06 -0.64 -14.59
C ASP A 29 -0.53 0.44 -15.57
N ALA A 30 -1.21 1.50 -15.08
CA ALA A 30 -1.67 2.64 -15.87
C ALA A 30 -0.55 3.63 -16.29
N ASN A 31 0.72 3.27 -16.19
CA ASN A 31 1.88 4.11 -16.53
C ASN A 31 1.93 5.45 -15.76
N LEU A 32 1.54 5.42 -14.52
CA LEU A 32 1.52 6.60 -13.67
C LEU A 32 2.94 7.09 -13.36
N THR A 33 3.10 8.40 -13.37
CA THR A 33 4.41 9.07 -13.13
C THR A 33 4.44 9.84 -11.81
N TRP A 34 3.40 9.73 -11.00
CA TRP A 34 3.29 10.47 -9.75
C TRP A 34 4.42 10.08 -8.77
N GLU A 35 4.94 11.08 -8.10
CA GLU A 35 5.98 10.98 -7.09
C GLU A 35 5.61 11.84 -5.89
N SER A 36 5.87 11.38 -4.68
CA SER A 36 5.65 12.16 -3.46
C SER A 36 6.55 13.38 -3.39
N ASP A 37 6.07 14.41 -2.72
CA ASP A 37 6.90 15.49 -2.20
C ASP A 37 7.68 14.98 -0.98
N PRO A 38 9.02 15.01 -0.98
CA PRO A 38 9.83 14.46 0.11
C PRO A 38 9.54 15.09 1.48
N ILE A 39 9.29 16.39 1.53
CA ILE A 39 9.01 17.09 2.79
C ILE A 39 7.66 16.64 3.36
N LYS A 40 6.65 16.57 2.51
CA LYS A 40 5.30 16.15 2.93
C LYS A 40 5.25 14.69 3.35
N ILE A 41 5.98 13.81 2.66
CA ILE A 41 5.98 12.39 3.00
C ILE A 41 6.73 12.12 4.31
N VAL A 42 7.80 12.84 4.62
CA VAL A 42 8.49 12.77 5.91
C VAL A 42 7.57 13.24 7.04
N ALA A 43 6.85 14.34 6.84
CA ALA A 43 5.87 14.82 7.81
C ALA A 43 4.76 13.79 8.04
N SER A 44 4.25 13.19 6.96
CA SER A 44 3.23 12.14 7.04
C SER A 44 3.74 10.87 7.75
N PHE A 45 4.97 10.46 7.48
CA PHE A 45 5.59 9.33 8.17
C PHE A 45 5.71 9.60 9.68
N LYS A 46 6.25 10.76 10.06
CA LYS A 46 6.36 11.19 11.46
C LYS A 46 5.00 11.18 12.17
N HIS A 47 3.98 11.69 11.49
CA HIS A 47 2.63 11.73 12.02
C HIS A 47 2.05 10.31 12.20
N ALA A 48 2.21 9.43 11.21
CA ALA A 48 1.82 8.02 11.32
C ALA A 48 2.53 7.31 12.49
N VAL A 49 3.83 7.60 12.70
CA VAL A 49 4.59 7.06 13.84
C VAL A 49 3.96 7.46 15.17
N ASN A 50 3.56 8.73 15.34
CA ASN A 50 2.88 9.18 16.54
C ASN A 50 1.55 8.43 16.73
N LEU A 51 0.74 8.33 15.69
CA LEU A 51 -0.54 7.60 15.74
C LEU A 51 -0.37 6.13 16.14
N ILE A 52 0.63 5.41 15.60
CA ILE A 52 0.82 3.99 15.97
C ILE A 52 1.42 3.81 17.38
N LYS A 53 2.14 4.79 17.91
CA LYS A 53 2.63 4.76 19.30
C LYS A 53 1.50 4.91 20.32
N GLU A 54 0.50 5.71 19.99
CA GLU A 54 -0.64 6.04 20.86
C GLU A 54 -1.86 5.17 20.57
N SER A 55 -1.79 4.32 19.55
CA SER A 55 -2.92 3.51 19.10
C SER A 55 -3.35 2.46 20.12
N THR A 56 -4.64 2.41 20.40
CA THR A 56 -5.28 1.38 21.22
C THR A 56 -5.58 0.09 20.46
N ILE A 57 -5.46 0.12 19.11
CA ILE A 57 -5.63 -1.05 18.26
C ILE A 57 -4.29 -1.43 17.60
N PRO A 58 -4.09 -2.70 17.27
CA PRO A 58 -2.91 -3.13 16.51
C PRO A 58 -2.78 -2.33 15.23
N SER A 59 -1.61 -1.71 15.02
CA SER A 59 -1.38 -0.84 13.86
C SER A 59 0.07 -0.88 13.40
N GLY A 60 0.30 -0.54 12.13
CA GLY A 60 1.63 -0.50 11.55
C GLY A 60 1.73 0.39 10.33
N ILE A 61 2.95 0.64 9.88
CA ILE A 61 3.27 1.46 8.71
C ILE A 61 3.90 0.59 7.63
N SER A 62 3.42 0.72 6.40
CA SER A 62 4.08 0.20 5.21
C SER A 62 4.55 1.34 4.33
N ILE A 63 5.87 1.48 4.16
CA ILE A 63 6.43 2.39 3.16
C ILE A 63 6.39 1.65 1.83
N GLN A 64 5.61 2.15 0.90
CA GLN A 64 5.32 1.47 -0.36
C GLN A 64 5.02 2.45 -1.50
N GLY A 65 4.48 1.94 -2.58
CA GLY A 65 4.05 2.72 -3.75
C GLY A 65 3.84 1.79 -4.94
N GLY A 66 4.28 2.20 -6.12
CA GLY A 66 4.56 1.28 -7.22
C GLY A 66 5.74 0.39 -6.85
N GLU A 67 6.96 0.88 -7.07
CA GLU A 67 8.16 0.24 -6.52
C GLU A 67 8.99 1.31 -5.78
N PRO A 68 9.05 1.27 -4.45
CA PRO A 68 9.74 2.31 -3.68
C PRO A 68 11.24 2.37 -3.96
N LEU A 69 11.90 1.24 -4.26
CA LEU A 69 13.34 1.23 -4.48
C LEU A 69 13.80 1.97 -5.75
N ILE A 70 12.89 2.29 -6.68
CA ILE A 70 13.20 3.16 -7.83
C ILE A 70 12.77 4.62 -7.60
N SER A 71 12.11 4.93 -6.47
CA SER A 71 11.58 6.26 -6.15
C SER A 71 12.67 7.16 -5.54
N PRO A 72 12.96 8.33 -6.10
CA PRO A 72 13.78 9.34 -5.42
C PRO A 72 13.21 9.75 -4.07
N SER A 73 11.90 9.97 -3.98
CA SER A 73 11.22 10.38 -2.74
C SER A 73 11.31 9.33 -1.63
N PHE A 74 11.37 8.05 -1.97
CA PHE A 74 11.62 6.99 -1.00
C PHE A 74 13.02 7.12 -0.38
N TRP A 75 14.04 7.36 -1.19
CA TRP A 75 15.41 7.49 -0.69
C TRP A 75 15.59 8.75 0.14
N GLU A 76 14.93 9.83 -0.25
CA GLU A 76 14.91 11.08 0.51
C GLU A 76 14.21 10.86 1.87
N LEU A 77 13.04 10.20 1.88
CA LEU A 77 12.36 9.80 3.11
C LEU A 77 13.33 9.03 4.02
N LEU A 78 13.99 7.96 3.50
CA LEU A 78 14.91 7.16 4.30
C LEU A 78 16.10 7.97 4.82
N SER A 79 16.58 8.97 4.10
CA SER A 79 17.67 9.83 4.56
C SER A 79 17.25 10.73 5.71
N LEU A 80 16.00 11.22 5.71
CA LEU A 80 15.47 12.22 6.64
C LEU A 80 14.81 11.64 7.89
N ILE A 81 14.44 10.36 7.91
CA ILE A 81 13.79 9.75 9.09
C ILE A 81 14.77 9.38 10.22
N ASP A 82 16.05 9.69 10.10
CA ASP A 82 17.10 9.39 11.10
C ASP A 82 16.79 9.95 12.48
N THR A 83 16.10 11.08 12.52
CA THR A 83 15.73 11.79 13.74
C THR A 83 14.39 11.36 14.31
N ILE A 84 13.70 10.41 13.66
CA ILE A 84 12.38 9.96 14.08
C ILE A 84 12.53 8.67 14.86
N ASP A 85 12.19 8.68 16.12
CA ASP A 85 12.08 7.47 16.94
C ASP A 85 10.83 6.70 16.55
N TYR A 86 10.99 5.59 15.79
CA TYR A 86 9.89 4.73 15.34
C TYR A 86 10.06 3.28 15.82
N PRO A 87 8.95 2.59 16.12
CA PRO A 87 8.99 1.18 16.49
C PRO A 87 9.29 0.32 15.25
N SER A 88 10.53 -0.16 15.13
CA SER A 88 11.01 -0.86 13.92
C SER A 88 10.30 -2.20 13.64
N ASP A 89 9.60 -2.75 14.62
CA ASP A 89 8.74 -3.93 14.48
C ASP A 89 7.36 -3.62 13.88
N LYS A 90 6.94 -2.34 13.90
CA LYS A 90 5.66 -1.87 13.34
C LYS A 90 5.81 -1.16 12.00
N VAL A 91 7.02 -1.03 11.47
CA VAL A 91 7.30 -0.38 10.19
C VAL A 91 7.90 -1.39 9.23
N CYS A 92 7.50 -1.39 7.96
CA CYS A 92 8.14 -2.19 6.92
C CYS A 92 8.24 -1.44 5.59
N ILE A 93 9.20 -1.84 4.76
CA ILE A 93 9.32 -1.40 3.36
C ILE A 93 8.73 -2.50 2.48
N THR A 94 7.73 -2.19 1.66
CA THR A 94 7.13 -3.16 0.75
C THR A 94 7.68 -2.96 -0.66
N THR A 95 8.32 -3.99 -1.21
CA THR A 95 8.99 -3.98 -2.52
C THR A 95 8.74 -5.27 -3.30
N ASN A 96 8.83 -5.21 -4.63
CA ASN A 96 8.90 -6.42 -5.46
C ASN A 96 10.31 -7.07 -5.46
N GLY A 97 11.33 -6.37 -4.95
CA GLY A 97 12.69 -6.85 -4.79
C GLY A 97 13.55 -6.91 -6.06
N LEU A 98 12.98 -6.67 -7.25
CA LEU A 98 13.65 -6.94 -8.53
C LEU A 98 14.88 -6.05 -8.81
N VAL A 99 14.95 -4.89 -8.18
CA VAL A 99 16.09 -3.96 -8.36
C VAL A 99 17.10 -4.04 -7.22
N PHE A 100 16.82 -4.84 -6.20
CA PHE A 100 17.58 -4.83 -4.94
C PHE A 100 19.08 -5.08 -5.16
N ASN A 101 19.43 -6.08 -5.97
CA ASN A 101 20.81 -6.43 -6.29
C ASN A 101 21.52 -5.47 -7.27
N LYS A 102 20.79 -4.45 -7.76
CA LYS A 102 21.32 -3.38 -8.62
C LYS A 102 21.44 -2.05 -7.89
N LEU A 103 21.06 -2.01 -6.62
CA LEU A 103 21.18 -0.79 -5.82
C LEU A 103 22.65 -0.42 -5.62
N PRO A 104 23.01 0.86 -5.72
CA PRO A 104 24.34 1.34 -5.41
C PRO A 104 24.63 1.17 -3.91
N LEU A 105 25.92 1.05 -3.57
CA LEU A 105 26.37 0.72 -2.21
C LEU A 105 25.82 1.69 -1.15
N ASN A 106 25.84 2.99 -1.41
CA ASN A 106 25.31 3.99 -0.48
C ASN A 106 23.82 3.80 -0.14
N LYS A 107 23.04 3.27 -1.06
CA LYS A 107 21.62 2.94 -0.82
C LYS A 107 21.46 1.67 0.01
N LEU A 108 22.29 0.68 -0.22
CA LEU A 108 22.34 -0.54 0.61
C LEU A 108 22.77 -0.21 2.05
N GLU A 109 23.80 0.59 2.21
CA GLU A 109 24.25 1.09 3.52
C GLU A 109 23.15 1.86 4.26
N LEU A 110 22.36 2.67 3.54
CA LEU A 110 21.23 3.39 4.12
C LEU A 110 20.13 2.42 4.61
N LEU A 111 19.81 1.38 3.84
CA LEU A 111 18.84 0.36 4.27
C LEU A 111 19.33 -0.36 5.54
N VAL A 112 20.61 -0.77 5.57
CA VAL A 112 21.22 -1.39 6.74
C VAL A 112 21.19 -0.46 7.95
N LYS A 113 21.56 0.80 7.76
CA LYS A 113 21.53 1.82 8.82
C LYS A 113 20.14 2.02 9.43
N ARG A 114 19.09 1.97 8.62
CA ARG A 114 17.70 2.18 9.07
C ARG A 114 17.09 0.96 9.74
N ASP A 115 17.59 -0.23 9.45
CA ASP A 115 17.11 -1.52 9.98
C ASP A 115 15.58 -1.68 9.92
N ILE A 116 14.96 -1.20 8.86
CA ILE A 116 13.51 -1.37 8.62
C ILE A 116 13.31 -2.72 7.92
N PRO A 117 12.46 -3.62 8.45
CA PRO A 117 12.17 -4.89 7.79
C PRO A 117 11.68 -4.74 6.36
N ILE A 118 12.19 -5.58 5.47
CA ILE A 118 11.82 -5.60 4.06
C ILE A 118 10.71 -6.62 3.85
N ARG A 119 9.55 -6.16 3.42
CA ARG A 119 8.43 -7.00 3.03
C ARG A 119 8.47 -7.23 1.52
N ILE A 120 8.80 -8.43 1.08
CA ILE A 120 8.98 -8.76 -0.33
C ILE A 120 7.70 -9.34 -0.90
N SER A 121 7.16 -8.69 -1.94
CA SER A 121 6.08 -9.22 -2.77
C SER A 121 6.67 -10.17 -3.81
N LYS A 122 6.54 -11.48 -3.59
CA LYS A 122 7.06 -12.49 -4.49
C LYS A 122 6.08 -12.72 -5.64
N TYR A 123 6.51 -12.43 -6.87
CA TYR A 123 5.71 -12.60 -8.08
C TYR A 123 6.12 -13.88 -8.83
N PRO A 124 5.21 -14.59 -9.52
CA PRO A 124 5.50 -15.77 -10.31
C PRO A 124 6.08 -15.37 -11.69
N ILE A 125 7.25 -14.74 -11.64
CA ILE A 125 8.03 -14.30 -12.80
C ILE A 125 9.38 -15.00 -12.81
N GLU A 126 10.07 -15.00 -13.95
CA GLU A 126 11.42 -15.52 -14.04
C GLU A 126 12.40 -14.61 -13.29
N PHE A 127 12.49 -14.82 -11.99
CA PHE A 127 13.40 -14.09 -11.09
C PHE A 127 13.89 -15.02 -9.98
N ASN A 128 15.19 -14.99 -9.69
CA ASN A 128 15.78 -15.85 -8.69
C ASN A 128 15.65 -15.26 -7.27
N TYR A 129 14.51 -15.52 -6.64
CA TYR A 129 14.23 -15.07 -5.27
C TYR A 129 15.17 -15.69 -4.23
N ASN A 130 15.70 -16.89 -4.46
CA ASN A 130 16.66 -17.50 -3.53
C ASN A 130 18.00 -16.73 -3.53
N LYS A 131 18.42 -16.26 -4.72
CA LYS A 131 19.60 -15.39 -4.82
C LYS A 131 19.38 -14.05 -4.14
N LEU A 132 18.19 -13.45 -4.31
CA LEU A 132 17.80 -12.23 -3.61
C LEU A 132 17.84 -12.44 -2.08
N GLU A 133 17.25 -13.51 -1.60
CA GLU A 133 17.23 -13.86 -0.18
C GLU A 133 18.66 -13.98 0.40
N SER A 134 19.52 -14.74 -0.28
CA SER A 134 20.91 -14.89 0.12
C SER A 134 21.64 -13.54 0.17
N PHE A 135 21.37 -12.67 -0.80
CA PHE A 135 21.94 -11.32 -0.85
C PHE A 135 21.45 -10.44 0.30
N ILE A 136 20.14 -10.41 0.58
CA ILE A 136 19.58 -9.63 1.68
C ILE A 136 20.11 -10.12 3.03
N LYS A 137 20.22 -11.44 3.22
CA LYS A 137 20.81 -12.05 4.43
C LYS A 137 22.29 -11.67 4.59
N SER A 138 23.06 -11.62 3.51
CA SER A 138 24.47 -11.23 3.57
C SER A 138 24.69 -9.77 4.00
N LEU A 139 23.68 -8.92 3.83
CA LEU A 139 23.65 -7.54 4.30
C LEU A 139 23.17 -7.41 5.76
N GLY A 140 22.76 -8.51 6.40
CA GLY A 140 22.19 -8.48 7.74
C GLY A 140 20.78 -7.87 7.84
N LEU A 141 20.10 -7.66 6.70
CA LEU A 141 18.77 -7.06 6.68
C LEU A 141 17.69 -8.07 7.07
N ARG A 142 16.73 -7.61 7.84
CA ARG A 142 15.53 -8.37 8.17
C ARG A 142 14.56 -8.34 7.00
N PHE A 143 13.99 -9.48 6.63
CA PHE A 143 12.99 -9.54 5.58
C PHE A 143 11.96 -10.65 5.82
N PHE A 144 10.81 -10.52 5.15
CA PHE A 144 9.78 -11.55 5.08
C PHE A 144 9.04 -11.46 3.76
N TYR A 145 8.47 -12.57 3.33
CA TYR A 145 7.63 -12.60 2.14
C TYR A 145 6.19 -12.27 2.51
N ILE A 146 5.50 -11.55 1.62
CA ILE A 146 4.05 -11.54 1.66
C ILE A 146 3.61 -12.93 1.21
N GLU A 147 3.24 -13.74 2.15
CA GLU A 147 2.39 -14.88 1.86
C GLU A 147 1.06 -14.29 1.44
N SER A 148 0.64 -14.56 0.20
CA SER A 148 -0.57 -13.94 -0.33
C SER A 148 -1.73 -14.21 0.63
N ASP A 149 -2.36 -13.17 1.17
CA ASP A 149 -3.54 -13.28 2.03
C ASP A 149 -4.70 -14.02 1.35
N VAL A 150 -4.60 -14.19 0.04
CA VAL A 150 -5.44 -15.04 -0.80
C VAL A 150 -5.49 -16.49 -0.29
N GLN A 151 -4.44 -17.00 0.35
CA GLN A 151 -4.47 -18.35 0.94
C GLN A 151 -5.48 -18.47 2.11
N ARG A 152 -5.85 -17.37 2.75
CA ARG A 152 -6.88 -17.37 3.81
C ARG A 152 -8.30 -17.42 3.25
N LEU A 153 -8.54 -16.86 2.08
CA LEU A 153 -9.89 -16.68 1.53
C LEU A 153 -10.26 -17.70 0.46
N VAL A 154 -9.29 -18.26 -0.24
CA VAL A 154 -9.52 -19.31 -1.24
C VAL A 154 -8.72 -20.54 -0.82
N ARG A 155 -9.38 -21.68 -0.67
CA ARG A 155 -8.71 -22.98 -0.56
C ARG A 155 -8.03 -23.30 -1.89
N ILE A 156 -6.91 -22.65 -2.14
CA ILE A 156 -6.12 -22.88 -3.35
C ILE A 156 -5.35 -24.17 -3.15
N THR A 157 -5.66 -25.16 -3.96
CA THR A 157 -5.01 -26.47 -3.96
C THR A 157 -3.57 -26.41 -4.49
N ASP A 158 -3.23 -25.36 -5.25
CA ASP A 158 -1.91 -25.14 -5.79
C ASP A 158 -1.25 -23.90 -5.12
N LYS A 159 -0.32 -24.17 -4.20
CA LYS A 159 0.47 -23.15 -3.47
C LYS A 159 1.48 -22.41 -4.34
N THR A 160 1.66 -22.80 -5.60
CA THR A 160 2.64 -22.20 -6.52
C THR A 160 2.08 -21.04 -7.30
N GLN A 161 0.75 -20.91 -7.41
CA GLN A 161 0.10 -19.83 -8.13
C GLN A 161 -0.22 -18.66 -7.21
N ARG A 162 0.22 -17.47 -7.60
CA ARG A 162 -0.19 -16.22 -6.98
C ARG A 162 -1.39 -15.68 -7.71
N PHE A 163 -2.45 -15.36 -6.96
CA PHE A 163 -3.65 -14.74 -7.48
C PHE A 163 -3.64 -13.25 -7.17
N PHE A 164 -4.29 -12.49 -8.00
CA PHE A 164 -4.53 -11.07 -7.83
C PHE A 164 -6.02 -10.80 -7.73
N TRP A 165 -6.36 -9.83 -6.91
CA TRP A 165 -7.68 -9.29 -6.87
C TRP A 165 -7.87 -8.35 -8.06
N GLU A 166 -8.77 -8.65 -8.97
CA GLU A 166 -9.33 -7.65 -9.85
C GLU A 166 -10.41 -6.93 -9.06
N HIS A 167 -10.14 -5.71 -8.62
CA HIS A 167 -11.20 -4.85 -8.12
C HIS A 167 -12.06 -4.43 -9.31
N CYS A 168 -13.31 -4.81 -9.26
CA CYS A 168 -14.28 -4.38 -10.22
C CYS A 168 -14.92 -3.08 -9.73
N PHE A 169 -15.20 -2.18 -10.66
CA PHE A 169 -15.87 -0.93 -10.37
C PHE A 169 -17.07 -0.79 -11.30
N TYR A 170 -18.18 -0.31 -10.74
CA TYR A 170 -19.35 0.02 -11.53
C TYR A 170 -19.10 1.32 -12.32
N ASP A 171 -19.65 1.41 -13.50
CA ASP A 171 -19.63 2.62 -14.34
C ASP A 171 -20.61 3.70 -13.85
N HIS A 172 -21.54 3.32 -12.99
CA HIS A 172 -22.52 4.17 -12.35
C HIS A 172 -22.60 3.87 -10.85
N PRO A 173 -23.01 4.82 -10.00
CA PRO A 173 -23.13 4.59 -8.58
C PRO A 173 -24.24 3.59 -8.27
N VAL A 174 -23.93 2.61 -7.42
CA VAL A 174 -24.89 1.65 -6.89
C VAL A 174 -25.31 2.11 -5.50
N LYS A 175 -26.60 2.15 -5.25
CA LYS A 175 -27.13 2.56 -3.95
C LYS A 175 -26.61 1.60 -2.86
N ARG A 176 -25.86 2.15 -1.90
CA ARG A 176 -25.42 1.48 -0.70
C ARG A 176 -26.30 1.88 0.48
N ASP A 177 -26.33 1.04 1.50
CA ASP A 177 -26.94 1.43 2.76
C ASP A 177 -26.22 2.64 3.33
N LYS A 178 -26.97 3.57 3.93
CA LYS A 178 -26.40 4.79 4.53
C LYS A 178 -25.36 4.51 5.61
N ASP A 179 -25.42 3.31 6.18
CA ASP A 179 -24.50 2.82 7.19
C ASP A 179 -23.23 2.16 6.62
N TRP A 180 -23.10 2.09 5.29
CA TRP A 180 -21.93 1.50 4.66
C TRP A 180 -20.70 2.39 4.86
N SER A 181 -19.59 1.79 5.24
CA SER A 181 -18.33 2.50 5.46
C SER A 181 -17.12 1.60 5.14
N PRO A 182 -15.93 2.14 4.92
CA PRO A 182 -14.71 1.36 4.78
C PRO A 182 -14.46 0.41 5.94
N ALA A 183 -14.72 0.83 7.18
CA ALA A 183 -14.55 -0.01 8.37
C ALA A 183 -15.52 -1.20 8.42
N LYS A 184 -16.76 -1.03 7.97
CA LYS A 184 -17.74 -2.12 7.87
C LYS A 184 -17.43 -3.10 6.73
N CYS A 185 -16.78 -2.62 5.67
CA CYS A 185 -16.41 -3.44 4.52
C CYS A 185 -15.26 -4.41 4.83
N ARG A 186 -14.34 -4.01 5.72
CA ARG A 186 -13.11 -4.75 6.05
C ARG A 186 -12.90 -4.78 7.56
N GLU A 187 -13.57 -5.73 8.22
CA GLU A 187 -13.50 -5.87 9.68
C GLU A 187 -12.14 -6.36 10.18
N ASP A 188 -11.39 -7.12 9.37
CA ASP A 188 -10.12 -7.73 9.80
C ASP A 188 -8.95 -6.74 9.71
N GLU A 189 -8.63 -6.26 8.52
CA GLU A 189 -7.51 -5.35 8.29
C GLU A 189 -7.93 -4.22 7.35
N ILE A 190 -7.74 -2.98 7.81
CA ILE A 190 -7.93 -1.80 6.98
C ILE A 190 -6.58 -1.23 6.60
N CYS A 191 -6.38 -1.04 5.27
CA CYS A 191 -5.26 -0.31 4.73
C CYS A 191 -5.74 1.07 4.28
N VAL A 192 -5.17 2.12 4.87
CA VAL A 192 -5.36 3.50 4.43
C VAL A 192 -4.13 3.96 3.66
N ASP A 193 -4.33 4.64 2.54
CA ASP A 193 -3.24 5.13 1.72
C ASP A 193 -2.98 6.61 2.00
N ILE A 194 -1.71 6.95 2.17
CA ILE A 194 -1.28 8.31 2.46
C ILE A 194 -0.43 8.82 1.30
N TYR A 195 -0.99 9.77 0.57
CA TYR A 195 -0.37 10.48 -0.56
C TYR A 195 0.06 11.87 -0.11
N ASN A 196 1.34 12.05 0.22
CA ASN A 196 1.81 13.24 0.92
C ASN A 196 1.02 13.42 2.23
N ASN A 197 0.25 14.48 2.37
CA ASN A 197 -0.57 14.73 3.55
C ASN A 197 -2.05 14.39 3.37
N LYS A 198 -2.37 13.52 2.41
CA LYS A 198 -3.75 13.14 2.11
C LYS A 198 -3.98 11.70 2.51
N LEU A 199 -4.92 11.46 3.41
CA LEU A 199 -5.39 10.13 3.77
C LEU A 199 -6.56 9.74 2.89
N ILE A 200 -6.44 8.62 2.21
CA ILE A 200 -7.51 7.96 1.48
C ILE A 200 -7.94 6.74 2.30
N PRO A 201 -9.22 6.64 2.67
CA PRO A 201 -9.66 5.68 3.69
C PRO A 201 -9.69 4.22 3.23
N CYS A 202 -9.42 3.96 1.95
CA CYS A 202 -9.36 2.60 1.42
C CYS A 202 -8.49 2.55 0.17
N SER A 203 -7.59 1.55 0.09
CA SER A 203 -6.71 1.36 -1.08
C SER A 203 -7.49 1.10 -2.38
N ASN A 204 -8.70 0.52 -2.33
CA ASN A 204 -9.55 0.35 -3.52
C ASN A 204 -9.98 1.70 -4.11
N ILE A 205 -10.24 2.69 -3.25
CA ILE A 205 -10.57 4.06 -3.69
C ILE A 205 -9.36 4.68 -4.39
N SER A 206 -8.17 4.49 -3.83
CA SER A 206 -6.91 4.94 -4.44
C SER A 206 -6.70 4.29 -5.82
N GLU A 207 -6.90 2.98 -5.92
CA GLU A 207 -6.78 2.24 -7.17
C GLU A 207 -7.74 2.77 -8.23
N TRP A 208 -9.02 2.90 -7.87
CA TRP A 208 -10.03 3.41 -8.79
C TRP A 208 -9.72 4.82 -9.27
N ALA A 209 -9.33 5.71 -8.37
CA ALA A 209 -8.94 7.08 -8.71
C ALA A 209 -7.72 7.12 -9.63
N ASN A 210 -6.72 6.28 -9.36
CA ASN A 210 -5.50 6.19 -10.18
C ASN A 210 -5.80 5.67 -11.59
N ARG A 211 -6.70 4.69 -11.74
CA ARG A 211 -7.05 4.09 -13.03
C ARG A 211 -7.97 4.97 -13.87
N THR A 212 -8.94 5.64 -13.23
CA THR A 212 -9.93 6.45 -13.94
C THR A 212 -9.44 7.87 -14.21
N GLY A 213 -8.39 8.31 -13.53
CA GLY A 213 -7.97 9.71 -13.52
C GLY A 213 -9.01 10.65 -12.92
N ASN A 214 -9.94 10.11 -12.13
CA ASN A 214 -11.06 10.87 -11.57
C ASN A 214 -10.62 11.79 -10.43
N LYS A 215 -10.14 12.96 -10.81
CA LYS A 215 -9.68 13.99 -9.85
C LYS A 215 -10.79 14.52 -8.94
N LEU A 216 -12.07 14.40 -9.34
CA LEU A 216 -13.19 14.89 -8.55
C LEU A 216 -13.35 14.09 -7.26
N ILE A 217 -13.15 12.78 -7.32
CA ILE A 217 -13.19 11.93 -6.14
C ILE A 217 -11.98 12.20 -5.25
N LEU A 218 -10.77 12.26 -5.82
CA LEU A 218 -9.57 12.60 -5.06
C LEU A 218 -9.67 13.97 -4.36
N ASN A 219 -10.41 14.93 -4.91
CA ASN A 219 -10.56 16.24 -4.30
C ASN A 219 -11.62 16.29 -3.18
N LYS A 220 -12.59 15.37 -3.19
CA LYS A 220 -13.66 15.31 -2.17
C LYS A 220 -13.41 14.27 -1.09
N ASP A 221 -12.60 13.26 -1.39
CA ASP A 221 -12.56 12.00 -0.68
C ASP A 221 -11.22 11.74 0.04
N TYR A 222 -10.45 12.78 0.26
CA TYR A 222 -9.29 12.67 1.13
C TYR A 222 -9.44 13.57 2.35
N TYR A 223 -8.85 13.11 3.42
CA TYR A 223 -8.72 13.86 4.65
C TYR A 223 -7.31 14.40 4.78
N ARG A 224 -7.15 15.56 5.40
CA ARG A 224 -5.82 16.07 5.74
C ARG A 224 -5.27 15.23 6.88
N PHE A 225 -4.34 14.35 6.53
CA PHE A 225 -3.85 13.32 7.44
C PHE A 225 -3.24 13.90 8.73
N ASN A 226 -2.48 14.97 8.62
CA ASN A 226 -1.87 15.65 9.78
C ASN A 226 -2.86 16.45 10.65
N GLU A 227 -4.14 16.48 10.30
CA GLU A 227 -5.21 17.06 11.14
C GLU A 227 -5.95 15.98 11.94
N LEU A 228 -5.60 14.71 11.79
CA LEU A 228 -6.17 13.57 12.50
C LEU A 228 -5.22 13.16 13.64
N ASP A 229 -5.26 13.86 14.77
CA ASP A 229 -4.28 13.75 15.85
C ASP A 229 -4.34 12.44 16.65
N THR A 230 -5.42 11.68 16.53
CA THR A 230 -5.61 10.42 17.25
C THR A 230 -6.10 9.30 16.35
N THR A 231 -5.82 8.05 16.75
CA THR A 231 -6.37 6.86 16.07
C THR A 231 -7.90 6.88 16.06
N ASP A 232 -8.54 7.40 17.10
CA ASP A 232 -10.01 7.51 17.16
C ASP A 232 -10.57 8.44 16.07
N GLN A 233 -9.87 9.54 15.77
CA GLN A 233 -10.25 10.42 14.66
C GLN A 233 -10.10 9.70 13.30
N VAL A 234 -9.03 8.92 13.13
CA VAL A 234 -8.86 8.08 11.93
C VAL A 234 -9.99 7.05 11.84
N LEU A 235 -10.31 6.36 12.94
CA LEU A 235 -11.42 5.39 12.98
C LEU A 235 -12.77 6.04 12.71
N LYS A 236 -12.99 7.28 13.16
CA LYS A 236 -14.20 8.04 12.83
C LYS A 236 -14.31 8.23 11.32
N VAL A 237 -13.26 8.69 10.65
CA VAL A 237 -13.21 8.83 9.18
C VAL A 237 -13.51 7.52 8.49
N LEU A 238 -12.96 6.40 8.97
CA LEU A 238 -13.16 5.07 8.38
C LEU A 238 -14.60 4.54 8.60
N ASN A 239 -15.30 5.04 9.58
CA ASN A 239 -16.71 4.72 9.86
C ASN A 239 -17.70 5.67 9.16
N GLU A 240 -17.22 6.71 8.49
CA GLU A 240 -18.08 7.59 7.69
C GLU A 240 -18.41 6.95 6.35
N TYR A 241 -19.61 7.30 5.83
CA TYR A 241 -19.98 6.94 4.48
C TYR A 241 -19.09 7.63 3.46
N HIS A 242 -18.61 6.87 2.48
CA HIS A 242 -17.73 7.37 1.45
C HIS A 242 -18.36 7.21 0.06
N PRO A 243 -18.60 8.29 -0.72
CA PRO A 243 -19.28 8.21 -2.00
C PRO A 243 -18.62 7.25 -3.01
N ALA A 244 -17.28 7.12 -2.99
CA ALA A 244 -16.58 6.20 -3.86
C ALA A 244 -16.92 4.71 -3.60
N CYS A 245 -17.46 4.37 -2.43
CA CYS A 245 -17.94 3.03 -2.14
C CYS A 245 -19.12 2.61 -3.02
N GLU A 246 -19.86 3.57 -3.58
CA GLU A 246 -20.96 3.29 -4.50
C GLU A 246 -20.47 2.70 -5.83
N TYR A 247 -19.22 2.94 -6.19
CA TYR A 247 -18.62 2.42 -7.42
C TYR A 247 -17.85 1.12 -7.20
N CYS A 248 -17.60 0.71 -5.96
CA CYS A 248 -16.86 -0.50 -5.65
C CYS A 248 -17.72 -1.75 -5.82
N ALA A 249 -17.26 -2.71 -6.59
CA ALA A 249 -17.89 -4.01 -6.82
C ALA A 249 -17.11 -5.14 -6.10
N PRO A 250 -17.68 -6.33 -5.95
CA PRO A 250 -16.95 -7.48 -5.44
C PRO A 250 -15.70 -7.77 -6.27
N ALA A 251 -14.59 -8.07 -5.60
CA ALA A 251 -13.36 -8.42 -6.27
C ALA A 251 -13.44 -9.81 -6.93
N ILE A 252 -12.78 -9.96 -8.07
CA ILE A 252 -12.61 -11.22 -8.78
C ILE A 252 -11.15 -11.67 -8.65
N PHE A 253 -10.92 -12.97 -8.45
CA PHE A 253 -9.58 -13.53 -8.37
C PHE A 253 -9.09 -13.97 -9.74
N HIS A 254 -7.87 -13.58 -10.07
CA HIS A 254 -7.20 -13.96 -11.31
C HIS A 254 -5.79 -14.48 -11.04
N PRO A 255 -5.29 -15.44 -11.84
CA PRO A 255 -3.88 -15.76 -11.82
C PRO A 255 -3.04 -14.54 -12.23
N TYR A 256 -1.82 -14.46 -11.71
CA TYR A 256 -0.90 -13.37 -12.04
C TYR A 256 -0.67 -13.26 -13.56
N SER A 257 -0.71 -12.05 -14.08
CA SER A 257 -0.38 -11.71 -15.46
C SER A 257 0.28 -10.33 -15.51
N THR A 258 1.17 -10.15 -16.48
CA THR A 258 1.79 -8.85 -16.83
C THR A 258 1.19 -8.24 -18.09
N ASP A 259 0.09 -8.78 -18.60
CA ASP A 259 -0.60 -8.21 -19.75
C ASP A 259 -1.12 -6.82 -19.43
N THR A 260 -0.63 -5.82 -20.16
CA THR A 260 -0.92 -4.39 -19.94
C THR A 260 -2.18 -3.88 -20.62
N ASN A 261 -2.86 -4.72 -21.40
CA ASN A 261 -4.08 -4.35 -22.14
C ASN A 261 -5.34 -4.38 -21.26
N ILE A 262 -5.21 -3.86 -20.03
CA ILE A 262 -6.35 -3.88 -19.12
C ILE A 262 -7.18 -2.63 -19.31
N LYS A 263 -8.42 -2.84 -19.70
CA LYS A 263 -9.49 -1.91 -19.41
C LYS A 263 -10.06 -2.25 -18.04
N ILE A 264 -10.41 -1.25 -17.25
CA ILE A 264 -11.22 -1.45 -16.03
C ILE A 264 -12.46 -2.20 -16.47
N LYS A 265 -12.70 -3.36 -15.84
CA LYS A 265 -13.92 -4.10 -16.09
C LYS A 265 -15.05 -3.36 -15.39
N GLN A 266 -15.85 -2.69 -16.16
CA GLN A 266 -17.13 -2.13 -15.72
C GLN A 266 -18.14 -3.28 -15.71
N ILE A 267 -18.87 -3.40 -14.63
CA ILE A 267 -19.93 -4.40 -14.43
C ILE A 267 -21.28 -3.72 -14.57
#